data_b4f02aa1b5e5d4dc3c90ce9796349359
#
_entry.id   b4f02aa1b5e5d4dc3c90ce9796349359
#
_cell.length_a   1.000
_cell.length_b   1.000
_cell.length_c   1.000
_cell.angle_alpha   90.00
_cell.angle_beta   90.00
_cell.angle_gamma   90.00
#
_symmetry.space_group_name_H-M   'P 1'
#
loop_
_entity.id
_entity.type
_entity.pdbx_description
1 polymer ?
#
loop_
_entity_poly.entity_id
_entity_poly.type
_entity_poly.pdbx_seq_one_letter_code
_entity_poly.pdbx_strand_id
1 'polypeptide(L)'
;MNSIPIYQVDAFSENLFSGNPAAICVIKEWLSDETMQSIALENNLSETAFVNISLKPFYIRWFTPESEMGLCGHATLASARILFDEYIDKNSSEIIFQANRGRLRAIKKGDLIYLDFPKDFPNPIANNEKIIDALRLKPKKLFKGIDDYLAILDTEEDVKNVELNFEKISELDARGLIISANGVNT
;
A
#
# COMPACT_ATOMS: atom_id res chain seq x y z
N MET A 1 24.56 18.05 11.19
CA MET A 1 23.70 17.13 10.41
C MET A 1 22.30 17.23 11.00
N ASN A 2 21.29 17.47 10.19
CA ASN A 2 19.91 17.42 10.67
C ASN A 2 19.52 15.96 10.81
N SER A 3 19.11 15.53 12.02
CA SER A 3 18.57 14.20 12.24
C SER A 3 17.11 14.14 11.77
N ILE A 4 16.71 13.03 11.17
CA ILE A 4 15.33 12.75 10.78
C ILE A 4 14.83 11.61 11.66
N PRO A 5 13.71 11.79 12.38
CA PRO A 5 13.11 10.71 13.13
C PRO A 5 12.57 9.66 12.17
N ILE A 6 12.93 8.40 12.43
CA ILE A 6 12.45 7.22 11.72
C ILE A 6 11.75 6.31 12.74
N TYR A 7 10.54 5.89 12.41
CA TYR A 7 9.75 4.94 13.18
C TYR A 7 9.54 3.68 12.35
N GLN A 8 9.62 2.52 12.96
CA GLN A 8 9.20 1.26 12.35
C GLN A 8 7.89 0.82 13.00
N VAL A 9 6.89 0.51 12.18
CA VAL A 9 5.55 0.12 12.62
C VAL A 9 5.08 -1.09 11.84
N ASP A 10 4.64 -2.12 12.57
CA ASP A 10 4.00 -3.30 12.00
C ASP A 10 2.49 -3.02 11.85
N ALA A 11 2.05 -2.74 10.62
CA ALA A 11 0.64 -2.50 10.34
C ALA A 11 -0.17 -3.81 10.30
N PHE A 12 -1.47 -3.72 10.61
CA PHE A 12 -2.44 -4.83 10.60
C PHE A 12 -2.16 -5.93 11.63
N SER A 13 -1.46 -5.62 12.73
CA SER A 13 -1.20 -6.56 13.80
C SER A 13 -1.33 -5.92 15.17
N GLU A 14 -1.74 -6.72 16.16
CA GLU A 14 -1.70 -6.39 17.58
C GLU A 14 -0.48 -7.00 18.27
N ASN A 15 0.24 -7.90 17.57
CA ASN A 15 1.39 -8.60 18.12
C ASN A 15 2.69 -8.07 17.52
N LEU A 16 3.74 -8.02 18.34
CA LEU A 16 5.09 -7.71 17.88
C LEU A 16 5.60 -8.75 16.87
N PHE A 17 6.40 -8.29 15.92
CA PHE A 17 7.03 -9.13 14.89
C PHE A 17 6.04 -9.85 13.97
N SER A 18 4.86 -9.26 13.79
CA SER A 18 3.85 -9.76 12.86
C SER A 18 3.20 -8.57 12.14
N GLY A 19 2.40 -8.83 11.12
CA GLY A 19 1.82 -7.79 10.28
C GLY A 19 2.72 -7.39 9.11
N ASN A 20 2.53 -6.17 8.60
CA ASN A 20 3.30 -5.64 7.48
C ASN A 20 4.12 -4.42 7.95
N PRO A 21 5.46 -4.55 8.05
CA PRO A 21 6.31 -3.48 8.55
C PRO A 21 6.47 -2.36 7.54
N ALA A 22 6.46 -1.11 8.04
CA ALA A 22 6.81 0.08 7.29
C ALA A 22 7.73 0.98 8.11
N ALA A 23 8.67 1.66 7.45
CA ALA A 23 9.40 2.77 8.04
C ALA A 23 8.68 4.09 7.78
N ILE A 24 8.60 4.96 8.79
CA ILE A 24 7.98 6.27 8.70
C ILE A 24 9.00 7.34 9.04
N CYS A 25 9.36 8.16 8.06
CA CYS A 25 10.21 9.32 8.20
C CYS A 25 9.35 10.57 8.31
N VAL A 26 9.37 11.25 9.46
CA VAL A 26 8.63 12.50 9.66
C VAL A 26 9.56 13.67 9.39
N ILE A 27 9.22 14.49 8.38
CA ILE A 27 10.07 15.57 7.88
C ILE A 27 9.31 16.90 7.87
N LYS A 28 10.06 18.00 7.87
CA LYS A 28 9.53 19.37 7.70
C LYS A 28 9.89 19.98 6.34
N GLU A 29 10.92 19.45 5.70
CA GLU A 29 11.37 19.84 4.38
C GLU A 29 11.62 18.57 3.57
N TRP A 30 11.30 18.60 2.27
CA TRP A 30 11.57 17.47 1.40
C TRP A 30 13.06 17.24 1.23
N LEU A 31 13.46 15.99 1.31
CA LEU A 31 14.77 15.53 0.84
C LEU A 31 14.76 15.41 -0.69
N SER A 32 15.92 15.26 -1.30
CA SER A 32 15.96 14.90 -2.72
C SER A 32 15.39 13.48 -2.93
N ASP A 33 14.86 13.23 -4.12
CA ASP A 33 14.30 11.92 -4.47
C ASP A 33 15.35 10.82 -4.31
N GLU A 34 16.59 11.07 -4.69
CA GLU A 34 17.70 10.14 -4.54
C GLU A 34 17.99 9.83 -3.06
N THR A 35 17.87 10.83 -2.18
CA THR A 35 18.09 10.61 -0.74
C THR A 35 16.96 9.78 -0.15
N MET A 36 15.69 10.08 -0.50
CA MET A 36 14.54 9.29 -0.04
C MET A 36 14.62 7.85 -0.53
N GLN A 37 14.98 7.66 -1.80
CA GLN A 37 15.17 6.32 -2.36
C GLN A 37 16.31 5.56 -1.68
N SER A 38 17.42 6.22 -1.38
CA SER A 38 18.56 5.59 -0.68
C SER A 38 18.19 5.17 0.74
N ILE A 39 17.42 5.98 1.47
CA ILE A 39 16.91 5.64 2.81
C ILE A 39 15.98 4.43 2.73
N ALA A 40 15.09 4.38 1.74
CA ALA A 40 14.17 3.26 1.55
C ALA A 40 14.93 1.96 1.20
N LEU A 41 15.95 2.04 0.36
CA LEU A 41 16.83 0.92 0.02
C LEU A 41 17.58 0.41 1.26
N GLU A 42 18.14 1.30 2.09
CA GLU A 42 18.88 0.93 3.29
C GLU A 42 17.97 0.30 4.36
N ASN A 43 16.75 0.85 4.55
CA ASN A 43 15.76 0.27 5.46
C ASN A 43 15.32 -1.14 5.04
N ASN A 44 15.31 -1.41 3.75
CA ASN A 44 14.96 -2.72 3.16
C ASN A 44 13.63 -3.30 3.69
N LEU A 45 12.65 -2.44 3.92
CA LEU A 45 11.27 -2.81 4.27
C LEU A 45 10.39 -2.74 3.02
N SER A 46 9.18 -3.30 3.10
CA SER A 46 8.21 -3.22 1.97
C SER A 46 8.09 -1.79 1.47
N GLU A 47 7.85 -0.84 2.38
CA GLU A 47 7.84 0.59 2.07
C GLU A 47 8.40 1.44 3.20
N THR A 48 9.02 2.55 2.80
CA THR A 48 9.35 3.70 3.64
C THR A 48 8.46 4.88 3.26
N ALA A 49 7.67 5.38 4.20
CA ALA A 49 6.84 6.57 4.04
C ALA A 49 7.60 7.81 4.50
N PHE A 50 7.58 8.86 3.69
CA PHE A 50 8.05 10.21 4.05
C PHE A 50 6.83 11.11 4.23
N VAL A 51 6.64 11.62 5.46
CA VAL A 51 5.50 12.47 5.80
C VAL A 51 6.01 13.86 6.11
N ASN A 52 5.68 14.82 5.25
CA ASN A 52 5.99 16.23 5.45
C ASN A 52 4.87 16.89 6.24
N ILE A 53 5.20 17.33 7.45
CA ILE A 53 4.26 17.92 8.41
C ILE A 53 4.32 19.45 8.50
N SER A 54 5.04 20.12 7.59
CA SER A 54 5.20 21.58 7.60
C SER A 54 3.89 22.33 7.34
N LEU A 55 3.00 21.76 6.56
CA LEU A 55 1.70 22.34 6.18
C LEU A 55 0.58 21.30 6.33
N LYS A 56 -0.67 21.77 6.41
CA LYS A 56 -1.88 20.93 6.34
C LYS A 56 -2.60 21.19 5.01
N PRO A 57 -3.12 20.16 4.30
CA PRO A 57 -2.98 18.74 4.63
C PRO A 57 -1.50 18.30 4.64
N PHE A 58 -1.17 17.27 5.42
CA PHE A 58 0.18 16.69 5.43
C PHE A 58 0.46 16.02 4.10
N TYR A 59 1.68 16.17 3.58
CA TYR A 59 2.07 15.51 2.34
C TYR A 59 2.73 14.18 2.65
N ILE A 60 2.43 13.15 1.85
CA ILE A 60 2.98 11.80 2.02
C ILE A 60 3.46 11.23 0.68
N ARG A 61 4.62 10.57 0.72
CA ARG A 61 5.22 9.82 -0.40
C ARG A 61 5.73 8.49 0.14
N TRP A 62 5.71 7.46 -0.69
CA TRP A 62 6.11 6.10 -0.32
C TRP A 62 7.15 5.58 -1.29
N PHE A 63 8.16 4.91 -0.76
CA PHE A 63 9.24 4.33 -1.53
C PHE A 63 9.42 2.87 -1.13
N THR A 64 9.44 1.96 -2.11
CA THR A 64 10.00 0.63 -1.96
C THR A 64 11.53 0.72 -2.01
N PRO A 65 12.29 -0.35 -1.75
CA PRO A 65 13.72 -0.35 -2.02
C PRO A 65 14.10 0.00 -3.47
N GLU A 66 13.19 -0.18 -4.44
CA GLU A 66 13.47 0.00 -5.86
C GLU A 66 12.90 1.29 -6.46
N SER A 67 11.74 1.76 -5.99
CA SER A 67 11.04 2.88 -6.64
C SER A 67 10.00 3.56 -5.74
N GLU A 68 9.62 4.79 -6.13
CA GLU A 68 8.48 5.49 -5.54
C GLU A 68 7.16 4.86 -5.94
N MET A 69 6.23 4.74 -4.99
CA MET A 69 4.90 4.18 -5.17
C MET A 69 3.82 5.27 -5.22
N GLY A 70 2.83 5.08 -6.07
CA GLY A 70 1.73 6.04 -6.22
C GLY A 70 0.70 6.00 -5.08
N LEU A 71 0.60 4.88 -4.37
CA LEU A 71 -0.31 4.67 -3.24
C LEU A 71 0.16 3.47 -2.42
N CYS A 72 0.14 3.61 -1.08
CA CYS A 72 0.44 2.52 -0.16
C CYS A 72 -0.48 2.54 1.06
N GLY A 73 -1.25 1.47 1.28
CA GLY A 73 -2.24 1.37 2.35
C GLY A 73 -1.60 1.22 3.73
N HIS A 74 -0.77 0.18 3.93
CA HIS A 74 -0.23 -0.13 5.25
C HIS A 74 0.74 0.95 5.76
N ALA A 75 1.58 1.51 4.89
CA ALA A 75 2.47 2.60 5.28
C ALA A 75 1.73 3.91 5.58
N THR A 76 0.56 4.16 4.94
CA THR A 76 -0.34 5.26 5.31
C THR A 76 -0.96 5.04 6.68
N LEU A 77 -1.40 3.81 6.98
CA LEU A 77 -1.94 3.44 8.29
C LEU A 77 -0.90 3.64 9.39
N ALA A 78 0.31 3.11 9.17
CA ALA A 78 1.45 3.27 10.06
C ALA A 78 1.82 4.74 10.29
N SER A 79 1.85 5.55 9.22
CA SER A 79 2.07 7.00 9.28
C SER A 79 1.00 7.71 10.12
N ALA A 80 -0.27 7.36 9.91
CA ALA A 80 -1.36 7.93 10.68
C ALA A 80 -1.23 7.60 12.17
N ARG A 81 -0.83 6.37 12.51
CA ARG A 81 -0.58 5.94 13.90
C ARG A 81 0.47 6.81 14.57
N ILE A 82 1.63 6.97 13.95
CA ILE A 82 2.72 7.81 14.48
C ILE A 82 2.29 9.27 14.62
N LEU A 83 1.56 9.81 13.64
CA LEU A 83 1.09 11.19 13.72
C LEU A 83 0.06 11.41 14.85
N PHE A 84 -0.89 10.49 15.04
CA PHE A 84 -1.85 10.56 16.15
C PHE A 84 -1.20 10.45 17.52
N ASP A 85 -0.15 9.67 17.64
CA ASP A 85 0.50 9.44 18.92
C ASP A 85 1.50 10.55 19.28
N GLU A 86 2.25 11.11 18.30
CA GLU A 86 3.43 11.93 18.57
C GLU A 86 3.36 13.37 18.03
N TYR A 87 2.54 13.65 17.00
CA TYR A 87 2.69 14.90 16.24
C TYR A 87 1.46 15.80 16.19
N ILE A 88 0.28 15.29 16.51
CA ILE A 88 -0.95 16.07 16.46
C ILE A 88 -1.65 16.09 17.81
N ASP A 89 -2.62 17.02 17.97
CA ASP A 89 -3.40 17.11 19.18
C ASP A 89 -4.12 15.79 19.48
N LYS A 90 -4.07 15.34 20.73
CA LYS A 90 -4.68 14.08 21.20
C LYS A 90 -6.20 14.02 21.01
N ASN A 91 -6.84 15.18 20.91
CA ASN A 91 -8.28 15.29 20.62
C ASN A 91 -8.59 15.21 19.11
N SER A 92 -7.58 15.26 18.27
CA SER A 92 -7.79 15.12 16.82
C SER A 92 -8.18 13.68 16.48
N SER A 93 -9.26 13.55 15.72
CA SER A 93 -9.77 12.25 15.25
C SER A 93 -9.55 12.04 13.75
N GLU A 94 -8.96 13.01 13.05
CA GLU A 94 -8.79 12.96 11.61
C GLU A 94 -7.43 13.52 11.18
N ILE A 95 -6.84 12.85 10.20
CA ILE A 95 -5.68 13.31 9.44
C ILE A 95 -6.02 13.29 7.97
N ILE A 96 -5.69 14.36 7.27
CA ILE A 96 -5.78 14.42 5.81
C ILE A 96 -4.35 14.43 5.27
N PHE A 97 -4.04 13.45 4.42
CA PHE A 97 -2.82 13.40 3.65
C PHE A 97 -3.07 13.89 2.22
N GLN A 98 -2.11 14.59 1.67
CA GLN A 98 -2.01 14.89 0.25
C GLN A 98 -0.93 14.00 -0.35
N ALA A 99 -1.32 13.15 -1.28
CA ALA A 99 -0.42 12.32 -2.09
C ALA A 99 -0.47 12.77 -3.54
N ASN A 100 0.42 12.23 -4.37
CA ASN A 100 0.46 12.54 -5.81
C ASN A 100 -0.86 12.21 -6.53
N ARG A 101 -1.56 11.16 -6.08
CA ARG A 101 -2.84 10.70 -6.67
C ARG A 101 -4.09 11.25 -5.99
N GLY A 102 -3.94 12.21 -5.09
CA GLY A 102 -5.08 12.83 -4.42
C GLY A 102 -5.01 12.80 -2.90
N ARG A 103 -6.14 13.07 -2.27
CA ARG A 103 -6.27 13.12 -0.82
C ARG A 103 -6.64 11.78 -0.24
N LEU A 104 -6.05 11.47 0.89
CA LEU A 104 -6.36 10.29 1.69
C LEU A 104 -6.77 10.77 3.08
N ARG A 105 -7.69 10.04 3.72
CA ARG A 105 -8.12 10.35 5.08
C ARG A 105 -7.82 9.19 6.00
N ALA A 106 -7.31 9.51 7.19
CA ALA A 106 -7.19 8.58 8.30
C ALA A 106 -8.08 9.07 9.44
N ILE A 107 -8.98 8.23 9.92
CA ILE A 107 -9.97 8.56 10.96
C ILE A 107 -9.74 7.64 12.15
N LYS A 108 -9.45 8.23 13.31
CA LYS A 108 -9.28 7.51 14.58
C LYS A 108 -10.63 7.36 15.29
N LYS A 109 -11.01 6.12 15.63
CA LYS A 109 -12.19 5.80 16.43
C LYS A 109 -11.80 4.82 17.54
N GLY A 110 -11.65 5.30 18.75
CA GLY A 110 -11.04 4.53 19.83
C GLY A 110 -9.60 4.16 19.49
N ASP A 111 -9.27 2.89 19.56
CA ASP A 111 -7.94 2.36 19.23
C ASP A 111 -7.75 2.04 17.75
N LEU A 112 -8.84 2.06 16.97
CA LEU A 112 -8.81 1.74 15.55
C LEU A 112 -8.59 2.99 14.69
N ILE A 113 -7.86 2.80 13.60
CA ILE A 113 -7.67 3.80 12.54
C ILE A 113 -8.29 3.27 11.26
N TYR A 114 -9.20 4.04 10.69
CA TYR A 114 -9.87 3.77 9.42
C TYR A 114 -9.22 4.62 8.34
N LEU A 115 -8.95 4.00 7.20
CA LEU A 115 -8.46 4.70 6.00
C LEU A 115 -9.58 4.85 4.99
N ASP A 116 -9.67 6.04 4.39
CA ASP A 116 -10.58 6.34 3.29
C ASP A 116 -9.71 6.66 2.05
N PHE A 117 -9.80 5.79 1.05
CA PHE A 117 -9.02 5.84 -0.17
C PHE A 117 -9.91 6.10 -1.39
N PRO A 118 -9.34 6.67 -2.47
CA PRO A 118 -10.02 6.74 -3.76
C PRO A 118 -10.47 5.34 -4.21
N LYS A 119 -11.73 5.25 -4.63
CA LYS A 119 -12.30 4.01 -5.12
C LYS A 119 -11.84 3.76 -6.56
N ASP A 120 -11.38 2.56 -6.85
CA ASP A 120 -11.20 2.06 -8.20
C ASP A 120 -12.46 1.31 -8.65
N PHE A 121 -12.81 1.45 -9.93
CA PHE A 121 -13.92 0.76 -10.57
C PHE A 121 -13.37 -0.08 -11.72
N PRO A 122 -12.89 -1.30 -11.44
CA PRO A 122 -12.28 -2.13 -12.47
C PRO A 122 -13.31 -2.55 -13.51
N ASN A 123 -12.94 -2.43 -14.79
CA ASN A 123 -13.78 -2.80 -15.91
C ASN A 123 -13.63 -4.29 -16.23
N PRO A 124 -14.73 -5.02 -16.52
CA PRO A 124 -14.63 -6.37 -16.98
C PRO A 124 -13.95 -6.41 -18.36
N ILE A 125 -13.05 -7.35 -18.54
CA ILE A 125 -12.36 -7.59 -19.81
C ILE A 125 -12.45 -9.06 -20.19
N ALA A 126 -12.25 -9.35 -21.49
CA ALA A 126 -12.16 -10.73 -21.96
C ALA A 126 -10.93 -11.42 -21.36
N ASN A 127 -10.96 -12.75 -21.30
CA ASN A 127 -9.80 -13.52 -20.92
C ASN A 127 -8.61 -13.19 -21.83
N ASN A 128 -7.44 -13.05 -21.19
CA ASN A 128 -6.19 -12.67 -21.81
C ASN A 128 -5.18 -13.82 -21.64
N GLU A 129 -4.61 -14.29 -22.73
CA GLU A 129 -3.64 -15.38 -22.72
C GLU A 129 -2.45 -15.10 -21.79
N LYS A 130 -1.97 -13.85 -21.74
CA LYS A 130 -0.87 -13.47 -20.84
C LYS A 130 -1.24 -13.69 -19.36
N ILE A 131 -2.50 -13.40 -18.98
CA ILE A 131 -2.99 -13.63 -17.61
C ILE A 131 -3.15 -15.12 -17.35
N ILE A 132 -3.65 -15.88 -18.32
CA ILE A 132 -3.78 -17.34 -18.20
C ILE A 132 -2.41 -17.99 -18.03
N ASP A 133 -1.42 -17.57 -18.82
CA ASP A 133 -0.03 -18.05 -18.71
C ASP A 133 0.60 -17.67 -17.36
N ALA A 134 0.33 -16.45 -16.87
CA ALA A 134 0.80 -15.99 -15.56
C ALA A 134 0.18 -16.76 -14.39
N LEU A 135 -1.10 -17.10 -14.49
CA LEU A 135 -1.84 -17.87 -13.49
C LEU A 135 -1.69 -19.39 -13.66
N ARG A 136 -1.30 -19.87 -14.85
CA ARG A 136 -1.40 -21.28 -15.27
C ARG A 136 -2.82 -21.85 -15.09
N LEU A 137 -3.79 -20.96 -15.04
CA LEU A 137 -5.19 -21.26 -14.79
C LEU A 137 -6.06 -20.20 -15.48
N LYS A 138 -7.16 -20.62 -16.10
CA LYS A 138 -8.12 -19.71 -16.70
C LYS A 138 -9.04 -19.11 -15.62
N PRO A 139 -9.03 -17.79 -15.41
CA PRO A 139 -9.93 -17.18 -14.42
C PRO A 139 -11.39 -17.22 -14.91
N LYS A 140 -12.32 -17.31 -13.95
CA LYS A 140 -13.77 -17.23 -14.18
C LYS A 140 -14.19 -15.87 -14.71
N LYS A 141 -13.58 -14.80 -14.15
CA LYS A 141 -13.78 -13.41 -14.58
C LYS A 141 -12.46 -12.67 -14.47
N LEU A 142 -12.27 -11.72 -15.36
CA LEU A 142 -11.09 -10.87 -15.39
C LEU A 142 -11.53 -9.41 -15.48
N PHE A 143 -10.86 -8.55 -14.71
CA PHE A 143 -11.10 -7.11 -14.69
C PHE A 143 -9.76 -6.37 -14.79
N LYS A 144 -9.79 -5.17 -15.38
CA LYS A 144 -8.68 -4.21 -15.39
C LYS A 144 -9.09 -2.97 -14.61
N GLY A 145 -8.36 -2.70 -13.53
CA GLY A 145 -8.41 -1.45 -12.79
C GLY A 145 -7.42 -0.42 -13.34
N ILE A 146 -7.23 0.66 -12.62
CA ILE A 146 -6.28 1.73 -12.99
C ILE A 146 -4.86 1.16 -13.05
N ASP A 147 -4.44 0.45 -12.02
CA ASP A 147 -3.07 -0.05 -11.88
C ASP A 147 -2.95 -1.56 -12.00
N ASP A 148 -3.99 -2.30 -11.61
CA ASP A 148 -3.91 -3.74 -11.40
C ASP A 148 -4.88 -4.51 -12.29
N TYR A 149 -4.59 -5.79 -12.53
CA TYR A 149 -5.59 -6.76 -12.95
C TYR A 149 -6.22 -7.43 -11.73
N LEU A 150 -7.51 -7.78 -11.84
CA LEU A 150 -8.23 -8.60 -10.86
C LEU A 150 -8.78 -9.84 -11.55
N ALA A 151 -8.26 -10.99 -11.17
CA ALA A 151 -8.71 -12.30 -11.63
C ALA A 151 -9.56 -12.97 -10.55
N ILE A 152 -10.82 -13.30 -10.89
CA ILE A 152 -11.69 -14.07 -10.02
C ILE A 152 -11.58 -15.54 -10.44
N LEU A 153 -11.14 -16.37 -9.53
CA LEU A 153 -11.05 -17.82 -9.68
C LEU A 153 -12.36 -18.50 -9.27
N ASP A 154 -12.50 -19.78 -9.56
CA ASP A 154 -13.74 -20.50 -9.28
C ASP A 154 -13.93 -20.79 -7.79
N THR A 155 -12.85 -21.15 -7.10
CA THR A 155 -12.91 -21.61 -5.69
C THR A 155 -11.81 -20.98 -4.82
N GLU A 156 -12.03 -20.98 -3.51
CA GLU A 156 -11.02 -20.62 -2.52
C GLU A 156 -9.78 -21.53 -2.62
N GLU A 157 -9.99 -22.80 -2.94
CA GLU A 157 -8.92 -23.78 -3.11
C GLU A 157 -8.02 -23.43 -4.31
N ASP A 158 -8.59 -22.92 -5.41
CA ASP A 158 -7.80 -22.44 -6.54
C ASP A 158 -6.89 -21.27 -6.15
N VAL A 159 -7.38 -20.36 -5.29
CA VAL A 159 -6.55 -19.24 -4.80
C VAL A 159 -5.39 -19.74 -3.93
N LYS A 160 -5.64 -20.77 -3.09
CA LYS A 160 -4.61 -21.34 -2.20
C LYS A 160 -3.54 -22.11 -2.96
N ASN A 161 -3.91 -22.77 -4.05
CA ASN A 161 -3.04 -23.71 -4.76
C ASN A 161 -2.52 -23.18 -6.10
N VAL A 162 -2.89 -21.97 -6.51
CA VAL A 162 -2.43 -21.39 -7.77
C VAL A 162 -0.90 -21.29 -7.82
N GLU A 163 -0.31 -21.85 -8.86
CA GLU A 163 1.13 -21.77 -9.12
C GLU A 163 1.44 -20.60 -10.05
N LEU A 164 1.83 -19.47 -9.47
CA LEU A 164 2.08 -18.24 -10.21
C LEU A 164 3.40 -18.30 -11.01
N ASN A 165 3.36 -17.83 -12.26
CA ASN A 165 4.54 -17.56 -13.05
C ASN A 165 4.91 -16.07 -12.90
N PHE A 166 5.82 -15.74 -11.97
CA PHE A 166 6.23 -14.36 -11.69
C PHE A 166 6.93 -13.68 -12.88
N GLU A 167 7.63 -14.43 -13.72
CA GLU A 167 8.23 -13.89 -14.96
C GLU A 167 7.12 -13.36 -15.88
N LYS A 168 6.05 -14.14 -16.07
CA LYS A 168 4.90 -13.72 -16.88
C LYS A 168 4.10 -12.61 -16.24
N ILE A 169 4.03 -12.54 -14.90
CA ILE A 169 3.41 -11.43 -14.18
C ILE A 169 4.18 -10.13 -14.43
N SER A 170 5.52 -10.16 -14.42
CA SER A 170 6.35 -8.98 -14.66
C SER A 170 6.23 -8.43 -16.10
N GLU A 171 5.79 -9.23 -17.05
CA GLU A 171 5.53 -8.82 -18.46
C GLU A 171 4.15 -8.14 -18.63
N LEU A 172 3.30 -8.12 -17.60
CA LEU A 172 1.98 -7.51 -17.68
C LEU A 172 2.07 -5.97 -17.67
N ASP A 173 1.21 -5.33 -18.47
CA ASP A 173 1.01 -3.88 -18.40
C ASP A 173 0.13 -3.53 -17.18
N ALA A 174 0.70 -3.75 -15.99
CA ALA A 174 0.05 -3.50 -14.71
C ALA A 174 1.06 -3.46 -13.58
N ARG A 175 0.72 -2.80 -12.48
CA ARG A 175 1.47 -2.83 -11.24
C ARG A 175 1.44 -4.23 -10.61
N GLY A 176 0.29 -4.91 -10.71
CA GLY A 176 0.11 -6.22 -10.11
C GLY A 176 -1.10 -6.99 -10.64
N LEU A 177 -1.18 -8.24 -10.18
CA LEU A 177 -2.29 -9.15 -10.44
C LEU A 177 -2.90 -9.58 -9.11
N ILE A 178 -4.13 -9.14 -8.86
CA ILE A 178 -4.93 -9.54 -7.70
C ILE A 178 -5.70 -10.80 -8.06
N ILE A 179 -5.62 -11.82 -7.21
CA ILE A 179 -6.41 -13.05 -7.34
C ILE A 179 -7.39 -13.16 -6.18
N SER A 180 -8.61 -13.57 -6.46
CA SER A 180 -9.67 -13.73 -5.47
C SER A 180 -10.68 -14.80 -5.88
N ALA A 181 -11.41 -15.32 -4.92
CA ALA A 181 -12.56 -16.20 -5.11
C ALA A 181 -13.58 -16.01 -3.99
N ASN A 182 -14.78 -16.58 -4.13
CA ASN A 182 -15.73 -16.61 -3.03
C ASN A 182 -15.21 -17.52 -1.91
N GLY A 183 -15.18 -17.03 -0.68
CA GLY A 183 -14.85 -17.82 0.50
C GLY A 183 -15.97 -18.81 0.86
N VAL A 184 -15.62 -19.91 1.53
CA VAL A 184 -16.57 -20.95 1.94
C VAL A 184 -17.35 -20.54 3.20
N ASN A 185 -16.80 -19.61 4.01
CA ASN A 185 -17.33 -19.22 5.33
C ASN A 185 -17.67 -17.72 5.44
N THR A 186 -18.08 -17.08 4.37
CA THR A 186 -18.48 -15.65 4.37
C THR A 186 -19.97 -15.48 4.10
#